data_109ef186fb9df367c8523770825df272
#
_entry.id   109ef186fb9df367c8523770825df272
#
_cell.length_a   1.000
_cell.length_b   1.000
_cell.length_c   1.000
_cell.angle_alpha   90.00
_cell.angle_beta   90.00
_cell.angle_gamma   90.00
#
_symmetry.space_group_name_H-M   'P 1'
#
loop_
_entity.id
_entity.type
_entity.pdbx_description
1 polymer ?
#
loop_
_entity_poly.entity_id
_entity_poly.type
_entity_poly.pdbx_seq_one_letter_code
_entity_poly.pdbx_strand_id
1 'polypeptide(L)'
;KGFQEKVLQIINSKLPESEKIRVHIDYSSMPRSWYCKLPMLLENILRENDAVCFWYTEGKYPPTYEEYPSAGIESFSLFSGKPSLQIDSNRIHILGLGYDIIRSEAILSITDPNYLIACYAYNPNREGFLDSLKSVNSPILSRAAMTLSLHINDFAFMVSKLCETANELLPIDDII
;
A
#
# COMPACT_ATOMS: atom_id res chain seq x y z
N LYS A 1 10.64 15.41 -8.75
CA LYS A 1 11.35 15.32 -10.05
C LYS A 1 12.73 14.63 -9.97
N GLY A 2 13.54 14.79 -8.93
CA GLY A 2 14.94 14.36 -8.97
C GLY A 2 15.24 12.85 -8.84
N PHE A 3 14.55 12.10 -7.97
CA PHE A 3 14.92 10.71 -7.69
C PHE A 3 14.51 9.76 -8.84
N GLN A 4 13.27 9.86 -9.30
CA GLN A 4 12.73 9.02 -10.37
C GLN A 4 13.50 9.22 -11.68
N GLU A 5 13.75 10.47 -12.06
CA GLU A 5 14.54 10.80 -13.26
C GLU A 5 15.97 10.26 -13.18
N LYS A 6 16.59 10.30 -11.98
CA LYS A 6 17.93 9.72 -11.77
C LYS A 6 17.92 8.20 -11.88
N VAL A 7 16.92 7.51 -11.28
CA VAL A 7 16.78 6.05 -11.39
C VAL A 7 16.61 5.65 -12.86
N LEU A 8 15.71 6.31 -13.59
CA LEU A 8 15.50 6.09 -15.02
C LEU A 8 16.79 6.33 -15.83
N GLN A 9 17.49 7.42 -15.56
CA GLN A 9 18.72 7.76 -16.26
C GLN A 9 19.83 6.72 -16.01
N ILE A 10 19.98 6.24 -14.77
CA ILE A 10 20.95 5.20 -14.42
C ILE A 10 20.60 3.88 -15.13
N ILE A 11 19.33 3.48 -15.06
CA ILE A 11 18.87 2.26 -15.72
C ILE A 11 19.13 2.36 -17.23
N ASN A 12 18.65 3.39 -17.89
CA ASN A 12 18.81 3.57 -19.33
C ASN A 12 20.29 3.68 -19.75
N SER A 13 21.16 4.27 -18.93
CA SER A 13 22.61 4.38 -19.24
C SER A 13 23.40 3.09 -19.07
N LYS A 14 22.85 2.13 -18.29
CA LYS A 14 23.51 0.86 -17.97
C LYS A 14 22.94 -0.34 -18.72
N LEU A 15 21.88 -0.13 -19.51
CA LEU A 15 21.19 -1.17 -20.23
C LEU A 15 21.89 -1.47 -21.57
N PRO A 16 22.68 -2.56 -21.69
CA PRO A 16 23.04 -3.07 -22.98
C PRO A 16 21.78 -3.59 -23.67
N GLU A 17 21.55 -3.20 -24.93
CA GLU A 17 20.34 -3.59 -25.69
C GLU A 17 20.18 -5.11 -25.84
N SER A 18 21.24 -5.88 -25.64
CA SER A 18 21.31 -7.33 -25.92
C SER A 18 21.24 -8.25 -24.71
N GLU A 19 21.36 -7.73 -23.47
CA GLU A 19 21.44 -8.57 -22.27
C GLU A 19 20.18 -8.46 -21.42
N LYS A 20 19.81 -9.59 -20.78
CA LYS A 20 18.75 -9.61 -19.75
C LYS A 20 19.21 -8.87 -18.52
N ILE A 21 18.33 -8.06 -17.94
CA ILE A 21 18.62 -7.28 -16.76
C ILE A 21 17.88 -7.86 -15.57
N ARG A 22 18.55 -7.82 -14.44
CA ARG A 22 17.93 -8.08 -13.15
C ARG A 22 18.15 -6.88 -12.22
N VAL A 23 17.06 -6.21 -11.91
CA VAL A 23 17.05 -5.05 -11.00
C VAL A 23 16.76 -5.53 -9.59
N HIS A 24 17.64 -5.21 -8.66
CA HIS A 24 17.44 -5.50 -7.23
C HIS A 24 17.15 -4.19 -6.51
N ILE A 25 16.03 -4.15 -5.78
CA ILE A 25 15.56 -2.99 -5.03
C ILE A 25 15.41 -3.39 -3.57
N ASP A 26 16.27 -2.88 -2.71
CA ASP A 26 16.08 -2.95 -1.27
C ASP A 26 15.28 -1.73 -0.82
N TYR A 27 14.04 -1.96 -0.37
CA TYR A 27 13.15 -0.89 0.08
C TYR A 27 13.00 -0.82 1.60
N SER A 28 13.82 -1.57 2.36
CA SER A 28 13.74 -1.66 3.83
C SER A 28 13.80 -0.32 4.53
N SER A 29 14.57 0.63 4.00
CA SER A 29 14.75 1.99 4.53
C SER A 29 14.24 3.08 3.59
N MET A 30 13.55 2.72 2.51
CA MET A 30 13.03 3.70 1.57
C MET A 30 11.75 4.37 2.08
N PRO A 31 11.59 5.68 1.88
CA PRO A 31 10.31 6.34 2.09
C PRO A 31 9.21 5.73 1.20
N ARG A 32 8.00 5.60 1.74
CA ARG A 32 6.86 5.02 1.00
C ARG A 32 6.59 5.75 -0.32
N SER A 33 6.72 7.07 -0.34
CA SER A 33 6.57 7.89 -1.55
C SER A 33 7.55 7.54 -2.68
N TRP A 34 8.64 6.85 -2.36
CA TRP A 34 9.63 6.41 -3.34
C TRP A 34 9.30 5.02 -3.87
N TYR A 35 9.26 4.02 -2.98
CA TYR A 35 9.12 2.63 -3.42
C TYR A 35 7.74 2.31 -4.01
N CYS A 36 6.67 2.99 -3.58
CA CYS A 36 5.34 2.76 -4.16
C CYS A 36 5.27 3.13 -5.65
N LYS A 37 6.09 4.07 -6.13
CA LYS A 37 6.11 4.50 -7.52
C LYS A 37 7.08 3.71 -8.40
N LEU A 38 8.02 2.98 -7.80
CA LEU A 38 9.04 2.24 -8.54
C LEU A 38 8.46 1.16 -9.47
N PRO A 39 7.47 0.33 -9.07
CA PRO A 39 6.91 -0.67 -9.97
C PRO A 39 6.37 -0.07 -11.27
N MET A 40 5.59 1.00 -11.19
CA MET A 40 5.04 1.68 -12.37
C MET A 40 6.11 2.28 -13.28
N LEU A 41 7.20 2.78 -12.69
CA LEU A 41 8.32 3.30 -13.47
C LEU A 41 9.08 2.18 -14.19
N LEU A 42 9.28 1.06 -13.51
CA LEU A 42 10.01 -0.08 -14.05
C LEU A 42 9.22 -0.81 -15.12
N GLU A 43 7.89 -0.92 -14.99
CA GLU A 43 7.01 -1.53 -15.98
C GLU A 43 7.17 -0.90 -17.37
N ASN A 44 7.39 0.42 -17.42
CA ASN A 44 7.58 1.14 -18.69
C ASN A 44 8.98 1.01 -19.30
N ILE A 45 9.94 0.42 -18.58
CA ILE A 45 11.35 0.35 -19.02
C ILE A 45 11.80 -1.08 -19.24
N LEU A 46 11.29 -2.00 -18.42
CA LEU A 46 11.71 -3.39 -18.44
C LEU A 46 11.08 -4.13 -19.63
N ARG A 47 11.88 -5.01 -20.21
CA ARG A 47 11.47 -5.89 -21.30
C ARG A 47 10.90 -7.19 -20.73
N GLU A 48 10.19 -7.95 -21.52
CA GLU A 48 9.53 -9.22 -21.16
C GLU A 48 10.45 -10.21 -20.41
N ASN A 49 11.75 -10.22 -20.74
CA ASN A 49 12.73 -11.14 -20.16
C ASN A 49 13.53 -10.56 -18.99
N ASP A 50 13.29 -9.29 -18.63
CA ASP A 50 13.95 -8.65 -17.51
C ASP A 50 13.25 -9.02 -16.20
N ALA A 51 13.95 -8.90 -15.07
CA ALA A 51 13.39 -9.25 -13.77
C ALA A 51 13.64 -8.17 -12.73
N VAL A 52 12.68 -7.98 -11.82
CA VAL A 52 12.82 -7.13 -10.64
C VAL A 52 12.73 -7.99 -9.39
N CYS A 53 13.67 -7.78 -8.48
CA CYS A 53 13.66 -8.40 -7.16
C CYS A 53 13.53 -7.32 -6.10
N PHE A 54 12.46 -7.36 -5.34
CA PHE A 54 12.27 -6.48 -4.19
C PHE A 54 12.77 -7.17 -2.92
N TRP A 55 13.59 -6.47 -2.15
CA TRP A 55 14.16 -6.95 -0.91
C TRP A 55 13.61 -6.14 0.26
N TYR A 56 13.24 -6.84 1.31
CA TYR A 56 12.79 -6.23 2.56
C TYR A 56 13.44 -6.92 3.74
N THR A 57 14.07 -6.15 4.60
CA THR A 57 14.57 -6.62 5.89
C THR A 57 13.52 -6.30 6.96
N GLU A 58 12.96 -7.34 7.54
CA GLU A 58 11.99 -7.19 8.61
C GLU A 58 12.61 -6.52 9.83
N GLY A 59 12.03 -5.40 10.25
CA GLY A 59 12.44 -4.72 11.49
C GLY A 59 12.06 -5.53 12.74
N LYS A 60 12.85 -5.38 13.80
CA LYS A 60 12.44 -5.86 15.12
C LYS A 60 11.45 -4.87 15.70
N TYR A 61 10.22 -5.31 15.88
CA TYR A 61 9.23 -4.53 16.61
C TYR A 61 9.37 -4.75 18.10
N PRO A 62 9.19 -3.72 18.94
CA PRO A 62 9.17 -3.89 20.37
C PRO A 62 8.04 -4.86 20.77
N PRO A 63 8.20 -5.62 21.86
CA PRO A 63 7.18 -6.57 22.31
C PRO A 63 5.90 -5.90 22.78
N THR A 64 5.95 -4.64 23.13
CA THR A 64 4.82 -3.82 23.58
C THR A 64 4.60 -2.67 22.59
N TYR A 65 3.33 -2.35 22.35
CA TYR A 65 2.96 -1.15 21.62
C TYR A 65 3.34 0.08 22.46
N GLU A 66 4.24 0.87 21.92
CA GLU A 66 4.52 2.22 22.43
C GLU A 66 3.74 3.21 21.56
N GLU A 67 3.01 4.11 22.19
CA GLU A 67 2.37 5.20 21.47
C GLU A 67 3.45 6.13 20.90
N TYR A 68 3.70 5.98 19.58
CA TYR A 68 4.48 6.98 18.87
C TYR A 68 3.57 8.17 18.55
N PRO A 69 4.01 9.39 18.85
CA PRO A 69 3.22 10.57 18.49
C PRO A 69 3.03 10.58 16.97
N SER A 70 1.77 10.60 16.55
CA SER A 70 1.46 10.74 15.13
C SER A 70 1.81 12.15 14.68
N ALA A 71 2.58 12.26 13.60
CA ALA A 71 2.86 13.55 12.96
C ALA A 71 1.64 14.09 12.17
N GLY A 72 0.54 13.33 12.12
CA GLY A 72 -0.61 13.65 11.30
C GLY A 72 -0.33 13.45 9.81
N ILE A 73 -1.05 14.21 8.97
CA ILE A 73 -0.89 14.20 7.51
C ILE A 73 -0.34 15.54 7.07
N GLU A 74 0.93 15.56 6.66
CA GLU A 74 1.56 16.78 6.11
C GLU A 74 1.16 16.99 4.64
N SER A 75 0.99 15.92 3.89
CA SER A 75 0.63 16.00 2.47
C SER A 75 -0.15 14.76 2.04
N PHE A 76 -1.09 14.97 1.14
CA PHE A 76 -1.85 13.92 0.47
C PHE A 76 -1.59 14.00 -1.03
N SER A 77 -1.13 12.92 -1.62
CA SER A 77 -0.92 12.85 -3.06
C SER A 77 -1.48 11.56 -3.62
N LEU A 78 -2.14 11.66 -4.77
CA LEU A 78 -2.59 10.48 -5.50
C LEU A 78 -1.41 9.73 -6.09
N PHE A 79 -1.51 8.43 -6.08
CA PHE A 79 -0.57 7.55 -6.75
C PHE A 79 -0.80 7.56 -8.27
N SER A 80 -2.05 7.43 -8.67
CA SER A 80 -2.51 7.55 -10.05
C SER A 80 -3.94 8.10 -10.08
N GLY A 81 -4.40 8.49 -11.25
CA GLY A 81 -5.74 9.05 -11.44
C GLY A 81 -5.84 10.54 -11.11
N LYS A 82 -7.02 11.09 -11.33
CA LYS A 82 -7.38 12.46 -10.95
C LYS A 82 -8.24 12.40 -9.70
N PRO A 83 -8.05 13.32 -8.73
CA PRO A 83 -8.96 13.41 -7.61
C PRO A 83 -10.35 13.76 -8.13
N SER A 84 -11.29 12.82 -8.08
CA SER A 84 -12.68 13.14 -8.31
C SER A 84 -13.26 13.57 -6.96
N LEU A 85 -13.43 14.88 -6.79
CA LEU A 85 -14.15 15.47 -5.67
C LEU A 85 -15.65 15.58 -5.99
N GLN A 86 -16.15 14.79 -6.95
CA GLN A 86 -17.58 14.79 -7.23
C GLN A 86 -18.32 14.23 -6.03
N ILE A 87 -19.17 15.07 -5.45
CA ILE A 87 -19.94 14.79 -4.23
C ILE A 87 -20.88 13.59 -4.41
N ASP A 88 -21.27 13.28 -5.65
CA ASP A 88 -22.22 12.23 -6.00
C ASP A 88 -21.58 10.90 -6.41
N SER A 89 -20.25 10.79 -6.33
CA SER A 89 -19.57 9.52 -6.68
C SER A 89 -19.58 8.55 -5.49
N ASN A 90 -19.88 7.28 -5.74
CA ASN A 90 -19.67 6.22 -4.77
C ASN A 90 -18.17 6.10 -4.49
N ARG A 91 -17.77 6.41 -3.26
CA ARG A 91 -16.39 6.36 -2.82
C ARG A 91 -16.17 5.09 -2.02
N ILE A 92 -15.44 4.15 -2.60
CA ILE A 92 -14.98 2.95 -1.92
C ILE A 92 -13.57 3.20 -1.44
N HIS A 93 -13.31 3.01 -0.16
CA HIS A 93 -11.97 3.14 0.40
C HIS A 93 -11.51 1.82 1.00
N ILE A 94 -10.40 1.29 0.49
CA ILE A 94 -9.70 0.14 1.06
C ILE A 94 -8.57 0.69 1.92
N LEU A 95 -8.73 0.63 3.25
CA LEU A 95 -7.80 1.20 4.21
C LEU A 95 -6.99 0.13 4.91
N GLY A 96 -5.67 0.16 4.72
CA GLY A 96 -4.73 -0.68 5.47
C GLY A 96 -4.51 -0.12 6.88
N LEU A 97 -4.93 -0.86 7.89
CA LEU A 97 -4.80 -0.48 9.29
C LEU A 97 -3.44 -0.85 9.87
N GLY A 98 -2.86 0.09 10.60
CA GLY A 98 -1.67 -0.06 11.42
C GLY A 98 -1.95 0.43 12.85
N TYR A 99 -0.90 0.74 13.60
CA TYR A 99 -1.04 1.27 14.97
C TYR A 99 -1.29 2.78 15.04
N ASP A 100 -1.14 3.51 13.93
CA ASP A 100 -1.37 4.95 13.87
C ASP A 100 -2.83 5.26 13.53
N ILE A 101 -3.69 5.13 14.55
CA ILE A 101 -5.12 5.41 14.41
C ILE A 101 -5.39 6.88 14.05
N ILE A 102 -4.60 7.81 14.57
CA ILE A 102 -4.79 9.26 14.32
C ILE A 102 -4.61 9.53 12.82
N ARG A 103 -3.61 8.94 12.19
CA ARG A 103 -3.39 9.06 10.75
C ARG A 103 -4.52 8.40 9.96
N SER A 104 -4.96 7.23 10.38
CA SER A 104 -6.06 6.51 9.72
C SER A 104 -7.36 7.31 9.78
N GLU A 105 -7.70 7.89 10.91
CA GLU A 105 -8.86 8.76 11.09
C GLU A 105 -8.75 10.05 10.26
N ALA A 106 -7.56 10.66 10.20
CA ALA A 106 -7.34 11.84 9.38
C ALA A 106 -7.51 11.53 7.88
N ILE A 107 -7.04 10.38 7.41
CA ILE A 107 -7.27 9.92 6.02
C ILE A 107 -8.75 9.76 5.76
N LEU A 108 -9.50 9.08 6.65
CA LEU A 108 -10.94 8.88 6.50
C LEU A 108 -11.71 10.18 6.51
N SER A 109 -11.30 11.14 7.33
CA SER A 109 -11.90 12.49 7.35
C SER A 109 -11.71 13.25 6.03
N ILE A 110 -10.58 13.05 5.35
CA ILE A 110 -10.30 13.69 4.05
C ILE A 110 -11.05 12.99 2.92
N THR A 111 -11.05 11.65 2.93
CA THR A 111 -11.62 10.85 1.83
C THR A 111 -13.12 10.64 1.94
N ASP A 112 -13.66 10.72 3.15
CA ASP A 112 -15.09 10.58 3.46
C ASP A 112 -15.78 9.48 2.63
N PRO A 113 -15.41 8.20 2.80
CA PRO A 113 -15.89 7.12 1.96
C PRO A 113 -17.35 6.76 2.26
N ASN A 114 -18.11 6.43 1.21
CA ASN A 114 -19.43 5.84 1.34
C ASN A 114 -19.36 4.36 1.75
N TYR A 115 -18.29 3.68 1.34
CA TYR A 115 -18.06 2.29 1.66
C TYR A 115 -16.62 2.08 2.11
N LEU A 116 -16.44 1.69 3.35
CA LEU A 116 -15.12 1.46 3.95
C LEU A 116 -14.83 -0.03 4.07
N ILE A 117 -13.72 -0.46 3.49
CA ILE A 117 -13.13 -1.78 3.68
C ILE A 117 -11.89 -1.62 4.54
N ALA A 118 -11.91 -2.16 5.75
CA ALA A 118 -10.77 -2.10 6.66
C ALA A 118 -9.92 -3.37 6.50
N CYS A 119 -8.67 -3.21 6.09
CA CYS A 119 -7.72 -4.30 5.90
C CYS A 119 -6.68 -4.27 7.02
N TYR A 120 -6.34 -5.42 7.58
CA TYR A 120 -5.21 -5.55 8.48
C TYR A 120 -4.37 -6.79 8.17
N ALA A 121 -3.06 -6.61 8.23
CA ALA A 121 -2.14 -7.73 8.05
C ALA A 121 -1.92 -8.43 9.39
N TYR A 122 -1.89 -9.75 9.39
CA TYR A 122 -1.56 -10.54 10.57
C TYR A 122 -0.38 -11.48 10.31
N ASN A 123 0.40 -11.71 11.36
CA ASN A 123 1.45 -12.70 11.38
C ASN A 123 1.08 -13.78 12.40
N PRO A 124 0.80 -15.03 11.99
CA PRO A 124 0.39 -16.09 12.90
C PRO A 124 1.48 -16.44 13.95
N ASN A 125 2.73 -16.07 13.67
CA ASN A 125 3.84 -16.31 14.58
C ASN A 125 4.01 -15.20 15.65
N ARG A 126 3.12 -14.19 15.66
CA ARG A 126 3.14 -13.09 16.63
C ARG A 126 1.84 -13.06 17.44
N GLU A 127 1.86 -13.78 18.53
CA GLU A 127 0.75 -13.84 19.48
C GLU A 127 0.46 -12.44 20.08
N GLY A 128 -0.82 -12.10 20.25
CA GLY A 128 -1.26 -10.82 20.80
C GLY A 128 -1.17 -9.60 19.86
N PHE A 129 -0.40 -9.69 18.79
CA PHE A 129 -0.25 -8.58 17.84
C PHE A 129 -1.58 -8.20 17.19
N LEU A 130 -2.35 -9.20 16.73
CA LEU A 130 -3.62 -9.00 16.07
C LEU A 130 -4.67 -8.39 17.00
N ASP A 131 -4.74 -8.85 18.24
CA ASP A 131 -5.70 -8.37 19.22
C ASP A 131 -5.41 -6.92 19.62
N SER A 132 -4.13 -6.59 19.80
CA SER A 132 -3.69 -5.22 20.03
C SER A 132 -4.03 -4.31 18.86
N LEU A 133 -3.77 -4.73 17.61
CA LEU A 133 -4.10 -3.98 16.41
C LEU A 133 -5.60 -3.73 16.29
N LYS A 134 -6.42 -4.75 16.52
CA LYS A 134 -7.89 -4.64 16.50
C LYS A 134 -8.41 -3.72 17.59
N SER A 135 -7.84 -3.82 18.79
CA SER A 135 -8.22 -2.97 19.93
C SER A 135 -8.00 -1.49 19.62
N VAL A 136 -6.80 -1.14 19.14
CA VAL A 136 -6.45 0.24 18.77
C VAL A 136 -7.36 0.77 17.66
N ASN A 137 -7.72 -0.05 16.69
CA ASN A 137 -8.53 0.35 15.54
C ASN A 137 -10.03 0.07 15.71
N SER A 138 -10.49 -0.28 16.90
CA SER A 138 -11.90 -0.61 17.14
C SER A 138 -12.90 0.46 16.65
N PRO A 139 -12.65 1.78 16.74
CA PRO A 139 -13.55 2.80 16.21
C PRO A 139 -13.67 2.74 14.68
N ILE A 140 -12.58 2.44 13.97
CA ILE A 140 -12.59 2.31 12.50
C ILE A 140 -13.27 1.01 12.09
N LEU A 141 -12.92 -0.09 12.76
CA LEU A 141 -13.51 -1.41 12.49
C LEU A 141 -15.02 -1.43 12.69
N SER A 142 -15.54 -0.70 13.68
CA SER A 142 -16.98 -0.61 13.93
C SER A 142 -17.76 0.13 12.82
N ARG A 143 -17.08 1.00 12.05
CA ARG A 143 -17.66 1.75 10.92
C ARG A 143 -17.44 1.07 9.58
N ALA A 144 -16.53 0.13 9.51
CA ALA A 144 -16.21 -0.56 8.27
C ALA A 144 -17.40 -1.45 7.83
N ALA A 145 -17.77 -1.32 6.55
CA ALA A 145 -18.76 -2.18 5.93
C ALA A 145 -18.23 -3.61 5.73
N MET A 146 -16.91 -3.73 5.55
CA MET A 146 -16.22 -5.01 5.42
C MET A 146 -14.86 -4.95 6.10
N THR A 147 -14.43 -6.09 6.66
CA THR A 147 -13.09 -6.25 7.21
C THR A 147 -12.35 -7.38 6.52
N LEU A 148 -11.09 -7.17 6.15
CA LEU A 148 -10.23 -8.17 5.52
C LEU A 148 -9.02 -8.45 6.41
N SER A 149 -8.83 -9.72 6.73
CA SER A 149 -7.63 -10.20 7.41
C SER A 149 -6.67 -10.79 6.39
N LEU A 150 -5.48 -10.23 6.28
CA LEU A 150 -4.51 -10.56 5.24
C LEU A 150 -3.25 -11.16 5.89
N HIS A 151 -2.85 -12.34 5.43
CA HIS A 151 -1.64 -12.99 5.93
C HIS A 151 -0.39 -12.28 5.40
N ILE A 152 0.45 -11.72 6.31
CA ILE A 152 1.57 -10.86 5.93
C ILE A 152 2.62 -11.55 5.04
N ASN A 153 2.78 -12.87 5.18
CA ASN A 153 3.78 -13.64 4.43
C ASN A 153 3.21 -14.29 3.15
N ASP A 154 1.91 -14.10 2.87
CA ASP A 154 1.28 -14.62 1.67
C ASP A 154 0.83 -13.47 0.76
N PHE A 155 1.81 -12.92 0.06
CA PHE A 155 1.57 -11.78 -0.83
C PHE A 155 0.61 -12.12 -1.98
N ALA A 156 0.72 -13.33 -2.54
CA ALA A 156 -0.15 -13.76 -3.64
C ALA A 156 -1.61 -13.83 -3.18
N PHE A 157 -1.86 -14.40 -2.00
CA PHE A 157 -3.19 -14.42 -1.40
C PHE A 157 -3.69 -13.00 -1.10
N MET A 158 -2.85 -12.12 -0.55
CA MET A 158 -3.23 -10.74 -0.26
C MET A 158 -3.70 -10.01 -1.52
N VAL A 159 -2.92 -10.09 -2.61
CA VAL A 159 -3.26 -9.45 -3.89
C VAL A 159 -4.54 -10.05 -4.47
N SER A 160 -4.65 -11.39 -4.54
CA SER A 160 -5.85 -12.06 -5.03
C SER A 160 -7.10 -11.61 -4.27
N LYS A 161 -7.02 -11.59 -2.93
CA LYS A 161 -8.16 -11.21 -2.09
C LYS A 161 -8.57 -9.76 -2.26
N LEU A 162 -7.62 -8.85 -2.39
CA LEU A 162 -7.91 -7.44 -2.66
C LEU A 162 -8.52 -7.23 -4.05
N CYS A 163 -8.01 -7.91 -5.07
CA CYS A 163 -8.56 -7.87 -6.42
C CYS A 163 -9.98 -8.46 -6.48
N GLU A 164 -10.21 -9.62 -5.86
CA GLU A 164 -11.55 -10.22 -5.75
C GLU A 164 -12.53 -9.23 -5.12
N THR A 165 -12.17 -8.67 -3.98
CA THR A 165 -13.01 -7.72 -3.26
C THR A 165 -13.29 -6.46 -4.09
N ALA A 166 -12.29 -5.93 -4.78
CA ALA A 166 -12.47 -4.79 -5.65
C ALA A 166 -13.43 -5.12 -6.82
N ASN A 167 -13.27 -6.28 -7.46
CA ASN A 167 -14.11 -6.71 -8.57
C ASN A 167 -15.57 -6.98 -8.15
N GLU A 168 -15.81 -7.44 -6.90
CA GLU A 168 -17.16 -7.64 -6.38
C GLU A 168 -17.90 -6.31 -6.15
N LEU A 169 -17.17 -5.22 -5.90
CA LEU A 169 -17.73 -3.93 -5.54
C LEU A 169 -17.80 -2.94 -6.69
N LEU A 170 -16.94 -3.11 -7.70
CA LEU A 170 -16.93 -2.26 -8.87
C LEU A 170 -17.82 -2.91 -9.94
N PRO A 171 -18.85 -2.21 -10.45
CA PRO A 171 -19.54 -2.66 -11.65
C PRO A 171 -18.51 -2.80 -12.79
N ILE A 172 -18.68 -3.83 -13.60
CA ILE A 172 -17.73 -4.20 -14.67
C ILE A 172 -17.46 -3.04 -15.65
N ASP A 173 -18.36 -2.07 -15.72
CA ASP A 173 -18.29 -0.91 -16.63
C ASP A 173 -17.39 0.25 -16.12
N ASP A 174 -16.94 0.21 -14.87
CA ASP A 174 -16.11 1.27 -14.25
C ASP A 174 -14.62 0.91 -14.17
N ILE A 175 -14.21 -0.22 -14.73
CA ILE A 175 -12.80 -0.60 -14.86
C ILE A 175 -12.26 0.00 -16.17
N ILE A 176 -11.82 1.25 -16.09
CA ILE A 176 -11.02 1.90 -17.15
C ILE A 176 -9.59 2.08 -16.63
#